data_7921fdc56b67dff5068e7f26af6ac866
#
_entry.id   7921fdc56b67dff5068e7f26af6ac866
#
_cell.length_a   1.000
_cell.length_b   1.000
_cell.length_c   1.000
_cell.angle_alpha   90.00
_cell.angle_beta   90.00
_cell.angle_gamma   90.00
#
_symmetry.space_group_name_H-M   'P 1'
#
loop_
_entity.id
_entity.type
_entity.pdbx_description
1 polymer ?
#
loop_
_entity_poly.entity_id
_entity_poly.type
_entity_poly.pdbx_seq_one_letter_code
_entity_poly.pdbx_strand_id
1 'polypeptide(L)'
;MHKKIIIPKVLCLISNELYNSLTELKDYLDFSLLICDDLLNNSSHLEYEAILIEVENLNSETKKFINLTKNKPKLVMCDTNNFKNIDYNEVISFPINLIELNNKIQKIIAVKQFVKNSSLNIKNYILDKNEKIIKKDDLLITLTEKEIQLIELLFNSVQPIKKTEILKLIWKYSADADTHTVETHIYRLRKKLNEKFNDNSFITNTKDGYSV
;
A
#
# COMPACT_ATOMS: atom_id res chain seq x y z
N MET A 1 2.96 26.21 4.30
CA MET A 1 1.81 25.33 4.00
C MET A 1 1.60 24.41 5.20
N HIS A 2 0.56 24.64 6.00
CA HIS A 2 0.21 23.72 7.09
C HIS A 2 -0.30 22.40 6.49
N LYS A 3 0.43 21.32 6.66
CA LYS A 3 -0.05 19.97 6.34
C LYS A 3 -1.26 19.71 7.24
N LYS A 4 -2.44 19.59 6.64
CA LYS A 4 -3.66 19.20 7.36
C LYS A 4 -3.38 17.80 7.95
N ILE A 5 -3.27 17.71 9.26
CA ILE A 5 -3.10 16.41 9.94
C ILE A 5 -4.41 15.65 9.72
N ILE A 6 -4.38 14.67 8.85
CA ILE A 6 -5.52 13.78 8.64
C ILE A 6 -5.42 12.71 9.70
N ILE A 7 -6.32 12.75 10.68
CA ILE A 7 -6.42 11.74 11.73
C ILE A 7 -6.99 10.46 11.10
N PRO A 8 -6.29 9.31 11.16
CA PRO A 8 -6.75 8.09 10.56
C PRO A 8 -8.01 7.57 11.25
N LYS A 9 -8.92 6.96 10.47
CA LYS A 9 -10.14 6.34 10.99
C LYS A 9 -9.89 4.85 11.23
N VAL A 10 -10.30 4.34 12.37
CA VAL A 10 -10.17 2.95 12.78
C VAL A 10 -11.54 2.35 13.02
N LEU A 11 -11.88 1.32 12.26
CA LEU A 11 -13.12 0.57 12.42
C LEU A 11 -13.01 -0.33 13.66
N CYS A 12 -13.95 -0.17 14.59
CA CYS A 12 -13.97 -0.86 15.87
C CYS A 12 -14.92 -2.05 15.85
N LEU A 13 -14.39 -3.26 16.03
CA LEU A 13 -15.11 -4.51 16.25
C LEU A 13 -14.89 -4.94 17.70
N ILE A 14 -15.42 -4.18 18.63
CA ILE A 14 -15.20 -4.27 20.07
C ILE A 14 -16.53 -4.18 20.83
N SER A 15 -16.52 -4.52 22.12
CA SER A 15 -17.68 -4.38 23.00
C SER A 15 -18.10 -2.91 23.17
N ASN A 16 -19.35 -2.69 23.50
CA ASN A 16 -19.87 -1.34 23.76
C ASN A 16 -19.18 -0.69 24.97
N GLU A 17 -18.84 -1.48 25.99
CA GLU A 17 -18.13 -1.03 27.18
C GLU A 17 -16.74 -0.48 26.82
N LEU A 18 -15.98 -1.22 26.03
CA LEU A 18 -14.65 -0.81 25.59
C LEU A 18 -14.73 0.40 24.64
N TYR A 19 -15.71 0.40 23.73
CA TYR A 19 -15.92 1.54 22.84
C TYR A 19 -16.22 2.82 23.60
N ASN A 20 -17.11 2.77 24.59
CA ASN A 20 -17.44 3.92 25.41
C ASN A 20 -16.22 4.42 26.20
N SER A 21 -15.46 3.50 26.80
CA SER A 21 -14.21 3.84 27.50
C SER A 21 -13.17 4.51 26.59
N LEU A 22 -13.00 4.01 25.37
CA LEU A 22 -12.10 4.66 24.40
C LEU A 22 -12.65 6.01 23.90
N THR A 23 -13.97 6.15 23.81
CA THR A 23 -14.61 7.40 23.38
C THR A 23 -14.41 8.51 24.43
N GLU A 24 -14.44 8.19 25.72
CA GLU A 24 -14.09 9.13 26.80
C GLU A 24 -12.65 9.63 26.70
N LEU A 25 -11.76 8.79 26.15
CA LEU A 25 -10.33 9.08 25.98
C LEU A 25 -9.97 9.56 24.56
N LYS A 26 -10.96 9.94 23.74
CA LYS A 26 -10.77 10.29 22.32
C LYS A 26 -9.72 11.37 22.06
N ASP A 27 -9.59 12.34 22.98
CA ASP A 27 -8.63 13.45 22.84
C ASP A 27 -7.16 13.01 23.04
N TYR A 28 -6.95 11.80 23.55
CA TYR A 28 -5.65 11.15 23.73
C TYR A 28 -5.35 10.09 22.67
N LEU A 29 -6.27 9.86 21.72
CA LEU A 29 -6.08 8.92 20.61
C LEU A 29 -5.53 9.63 19.39
N ASP A 30 -4.52 9.03 18.76
CA ASP A 30 -3.95 9.50 17.48
C ASP A 30 -4.77 9.02 16.27
N PHE A 31 -5.97 8.52 16.48
CA PHE A 31 -6.92 8.05 15.48
C PHE A 31 -8.36 8.28 15.93
N SER A 32 -9.29 8.30 14.99
CA SER A 32 -10.72 8.41 15.27
C SER A 32 -11.38 7.03 15.23
N LEU A 33 -12.29 6.81 16.20
CA LEU A 33 -13.07 5.59 16.33
C LEU A 33 -14.25 5.61 15.34
N LEU A 34 -14.51 4.49 14.67
CA LEU A 34 -15.64 4.30 13.78
C LEU A 34 -16.37 3.01 14.15
N ILE A 35 -17.69 3.08 14.31
CA ILE A 35 -18.57 1.90 14.44
C ILE A 35 -19.39 1.74 13.17
N CYS A 36 -19.75 0.52 12.85
CA CYS A 36 -20.70 0.18 11.80
C CYS A 36 -21.72 -0.83 12.35
N ASP A 37 -22.99 -0.46 12.32
CA ASP A 37 -24.09 -1.29 12.83
C ASP A 37 -24.40 -2.47 11.88
N ASP A 38 -24.10 -2.33 10.58
CA ASP A 38 -24.29 -3.37 9.56
C ASP A 38 -23.01 -3.53 8.74
N LEU A 39 -22.13 -4.42 9.22
CA LEU A 39 -20.80 -4.63 8.65
C LEU A 39 -20.82 -5.19 7.23
N LEU A 40 -21.79 -6.05 6.91
CA LEU A 40 -21.81 -6.75 5.62
C LEU A 40 -22.39 -5.91 4.50
N ASN A 41 -23.40 -5.06 4.79
CA ASN A 41 -24.10 -4.27 3.79
C ASN A 41 -23.51 -2.84 3.64
N ASN A 42 -23.05 -2.23 4.73
CA ASN A 42 -22.62 -0.83 4.74
C ASN A 42 -21.10 -0.61 4.72
N SER A 43 -20.29 -1.66 4.94
CA SER A 43 -18.85 -1.52 5.06
C SER A 43 -18.13 -1.09 3.76
N SER A 44 -18.74 -1.34 2.60
CA SER A 44 -18.17 -0.95 1.29
C SER A 44 -18.06 0.57 1.10
N HIS A 45 -18.87 1.34 1.82
CA HIS A 45 -18.90 2.81 1.75
C HIS A 45 -18.10 3.49 2.88
N LEU A 46 -17.60 2.70 3.84
CA LEU A 46 -16.82 3.23 4.96
C LEU A 46 -15.35 3.40 4.59
N GLU A 47 -14.86 4.61 4.71
CA GLU A 47 -13.42 4.91 4.60
C GLU A 47 -12.76 4.75 5.97
N TYR A 48 -11.91 3.74 6.12
CA TYR A 48 -11.08 3.49 7.30
C TYR A 48 -9.72 2.92 6.90
N GLU A 49 -8.73 3.15 7.75
CA GLU A 49 -7.33 2.76 7.50
C GLU A 49 -6.93 1.47 8.20
N ALA A 50 -7.54 1.16 9.37
CA ALA A 50 -7.27 -0.04 10.15
C ALA A 50 -8.53 -0.58 10.83
N ILE A 51 -8.45 -1.81 11.34
CA ILE A 51 -9.50 -2.47 12.12
C ILE A 51 -8.96 -2.80 13.49
N LEU A 52 -9.70 -2.42 14.53
CA LEU A 52 -9.46 -2.77 15.93
C LEU A 52 -10.43 -3.88 16.32
N ILE A 53 -9.92 -4.99 16.82
CA ILE A 53 -10.69 -6.22 17.06
C ILE A 53 -10.52 -6.65 18.50
N GLU A 54 -11.61 -6.81 19.24
CA GLU A 54 -11.65 -7.47 20.53
C GLU A 54 -12.08 -8.93 20.35
N VAL A 55 -11.22 -9.86 20.74
CA VAL A 55 -11.42 -11.30 20.43
C VAL A 55 -12.66 -11.85 21.10
N GLU A 56 -12.91 -11.45 22.35
CA GLU A 56 -14.02 -11.88 23.19
C GLU A 56 -15.37 -11.45 22.62
N ASN A 57 -15.41 -10.40 21.78
CA ASN A 57 -16.61 -9.86 21.16
C ASN A 57 -16.88 -10.41 19.74
N LEU A 58 -16.12 -11.41 19.28
CA LEU A 58 -16.24 -11.92 17.92
C LEU A 58 -17.42 -12.89 17.75
N ASN A 59 -18.35 -12.51 16.90
CA ASN A 59 -19.45 -13.35 16.42
C ASN A 59 -19.20 -13.91 15.01
N SER A 60 -20.15 -14.64 14.45
CA SER A 60 -20.05 -15.23 13.11
C SER A 60 -20.00 -14.19 11.98
N GLU A 61 -20.66 -13.06 12.16
CA GLU A 61 -20.73 -11.97 11.19
C GLU A 61 -19.39 -11.21 11.14
N THR A 62 -18.87 -10.80 12.31
CA THR A 62 -17.57 -10.14 12.42
C THR A 62 -16.44 -11.00 11.87
N LYS A 63 -16.47 -12.32 12.11
CA LYS A 63 -15.49 -13.25 11.52
C LYS A 63 -15.54 -13.30 10.00
N LYS A 64 -16.76 -13.32 9.42
CA LYS A 64 -16.92 -13.25 7.96
C LYS A 64 -16.38 -11.94 7.41
N PHE A 65 -16.70 -10.83 8.05
CA PHE A 65 -16.20 -9.51 7.66
C PHE A 65 -14.68 -9.41 7.71
N ILE A 66 -14.04 -9.89 8.77
CA ILE A 66 -12.57 -9.92 8.91
C ILE A 66 -11.94 -10.68 7.74
N ASN A 67 -12.51 -11.82 7.34
CA ASN A 67 -12.03 -12.63 6.23
C ASN A 67 -12.18 -11.94 4.85
N LEU A 68 -13.21 -11.11 4.68
CA LEU A 68 -13.41 -10.32 3.47
C LEU A 68 -12.44 -9.12 3.39
N THR A 69 -11.97 -8.63 4.52
CA THR A 69 -11.11 -7.44 4.62
C THR A 69 -9.62 -7.78 4.74
N LYS A 70 -9.13 -8.80 4.01
CA LYS A 70 -7.73 -9.25 4.05
C LYS A 70 -6.70 -8.13 3.83
N ASN A 71 -7.06 -7.12 3.05
CA ASN A 71 -6.17 -6.01 2.69
C ASN A 71 -6.13 -4.87 3.70
N LYS A 72 -6.91 -4.90 4.77
CA LYS A 72 -6.90 -3.88 5.82
C LYS A 72 -6.05 -4.33 7.00
N PRO A 73 -5.16 -3.47 7.54
CA PRO A 73 -4.39 -3.81 8.73
C PRO A 73 -5.30 -3.97 9.95
N LYS A 74 -4.97 -4.93 10.79
CA LYS A 74 -5.76 -5.35 11.95
C LYS A 74 -4.91 -5.37 13.21
N LEU A 75 -5.39 -4.72 14.27
CA LEU A 75 -4.89 -4.83 15.63
C LEU A 75 -5.89 -5.65 16.44
N VAL A 76 -5.41 -6.72 17.03
CA VAL A 76 -6.19 -7.61 17.88
C VAL A 76 -5.94 -7.30 19.35
N MET A 77 -7.02 -7.18 20.12
CA MET A 77 -7.00 -7.05 21.58
C MET A 77 -7.52 -8.34 22.21
N CYS A 78 -6.80 -8.87 23.19
CA CYS A 78 -7.17 -10.12 23.87
C CYS A 78 -6.54 -10.22 25.25
N ASP A 79 -7.18 -11.00 26.13
CA ASP A 79 -6.63 -11.37 27.43
C ASP A 79 -5.59 -12.48 27.34
N THR A 80 -5.75 -13.36 26.35
CA THR A 80 -4.88 -14.53 26.17
C THR A 80 -4.47 -14.69 24.71
N ASN A 81 -3.25 -15.18 24.44
CA ASN A 81 -2.74 -15.46 23.08
C ASN A 81 -3.46 -16.64 22.36
N ASN A 82 -4.69 -16.96 22.74
CA ASN A 82 -5.39 -18.16 22.32
C ASN A 82 -6.48 -17.91 21.25
N PHE A 83 -6.19 -17.02 20.28
CA PHE A 83 -7.07 -16.81 19.12
C PHE A 83 -6.49 -17.48 17.88
N LYS A 84 -7.15 -18.55 17.45
CA LYS A 84 -6.83 -19.26 16.20
C LYS A 84 -7.70 -18.72 15.06
N ASN A 85 -7.13 -18.62 13.84
CA ASN A 85 -7.86 -18.33 12.59
C ASN A 85 -8.29 -16.86 12.34
N ILE A 86 -7.59 -15.89 12.92
CA ILE A 86 -7.74 -14.48 12.56
C ILE A 86 -6.43 -14.01 11.93
N ASP A 87 -6.51 -13.42 10.74
CA ASP A 87 -5.39 -12.72 10.12
C ASP A 87 -5.23 -11.34 10.79
N TYR A 88 -4.05 -11.07 11.38
CA TYR A 88 -3.77 -9.82 12.10
C TYR A 88 -2.33 -9.36 11.86
N ASN A 89 -2.09 -8.08 12.15
CA ASN A 89 -0.77 -7.46 12.00
C ASN A 89 -0.06 -7.26 13.35
N GLU A 90 -0.83 -6.92 14.38
CA GLU A 90 -0.32 -6.69 15.74
C GLU A 90 -1.34 -7.17 16.79
N VAL A 91 -0.85 -7.43 17.99
CA VAL A 91 -1.65 -7.81 19.16
C VAL A 91 -1.37 -6.86 20.31
N ILE A 92 -2.39 -6.57 21.13
CA ILE A 92 -2.26 -5.87 22.40
C ILE A 92 -3.04 -6.64 23.47
N SER A 93 -2.43 -6.83 24.65
CA SER A 93 -3.06 -7.52 25.77
C SER A 93 -3.67 -6.55 26.76
N PHE A 94 -4.70 -6.98 27.45
CA PHE A 94 -5.24 -6.21 28.60
C PHE A 94 -4.34 -6.32 29.82
N PRO A 95 -4.25 -5.28 30.68
CA PRO A 95 -4.89 -3.97 30.54
C PRO A 95 -4.23 -3.13 29.42
N ILE A 96 -5.04 -2.37 28.67
CA ILE A 96 -4.57 -1.58 27.55
C ILE A 96 -3.85 -0.32 28.02
N ASN A 97 -2.66 -0.09 27.49
CA ASN A 97 -1.95 1.18 27.61
C ASN A 97 -2.22 2.03 26.35
N LEU A 98 -2.72 3.26 26.53
CA LEU A 98 -3.07 4.16 25.42
C LEU A 98 -1.89 4.51 24.52
N ILE A 99 -0.70 4.70 25.10
CA ILE A 99 0.51 5.01 24.33
C ILE A 99 0.86 3.80 23.45
N GLU A 100 0.76 2.59 23.99
CA GLU A 100 1.01 1.37 23.22
C GLU A 100 -0.05 1.18 22.13
N LEU A 101 -1.32 1.43 22.42
CA LEU A 101 -2.42 1.36 21.46
C LEU A 101 -2.19 2.32 20.28
N ASN A 102 -1.91 3.61 20.57
CA ASN A 102 -1.60 4.61 19.57
C ASN A 102 -0.41 4.18 18.69
N ASN A 103 0.70 3.78 19.31
CA ASN A 103 1.90 3.37 18.61
C ASN A 103 1.66 2.17 17.69
N LYS A 104 0.93 1.15 18.13
CA LYS A 104 0.63 -0.04 17.34
C LYS A 104 -0.30 0.27 16.18
N ILE A 105 -1.36 1.07 16.38
CA ILE A 105 -2.26 1.50 15.30
C ILE A 105 -1.48 2.31 14.26
N GLN A 106 -0.70 3.31 14.67
CA GLN A 106 0.10 4.12 13.74
C GLN A 106 1.11 3.26 12.97
N LYS A 107 1.76 2.30 13.63
CA LYS A 107 2.72 1.38 13.01
C LYS A 107 2.07 0.55 11.91
N ILE A 108 0.93 -0.12 12.17
CA ILE A 108 0.28 -0.99 11.17
C ILE A 108 -0.26 -0.19 9.98
N ILE A 109 -0.75 1.03 10.21
CA ILE A 109 -1.19 1.94 9.15
C ILE A 109 0.02 2.39 8.31
N ALA A 110 1.11 2.82 8.94
CA ALA A 110 2.32 3.26 8.25
C ALA A 110 2.94 2.13 7.39
N VAL A 111 3.05 0.92 7.94
CA VAL A 111 3.53 -0.25 7.18
C VAL A 111 2.65 -0.53 5.97
N LYS A 112 1.33 -0.45 6.12
CA LYS A 112 0.40 -0.67 5.00
C LYS A 112 0.51 0.42 3.93
N GLN A 113 0.63 1.67 4.33
CA GLN A 113 0.83 2.79 3.40
C GLN A 113 2.19 2.66 2.68
N PHE A 114 3.24 2.27 3.40
CA PHE A 114 4.55 2.03 2.83
C PHE A 114 4.51 0.93 1.75
N VAL A 115 3.89 -0.21 2.05
CA VAL A 115 3.70 -1.31 1.08
C VAL A 115 2.86 -0.85 -0.12
N LYS A 116 1.76 -0.13 0.12
CA LYS A 116 0.90 0.41 -0.95
C LYS A 116 1.66 1.38 -1.85
N ASN A 117 2.46 2.27 -1.27
CA ASN A 117 3.24 3.27 -2.01
C ASN A 117 4.46 2.67 -2.74
N SER A 118 4.91 1.49 -2.29
CA SER A 118 6.03 0.78 -2.92
C SER A 118 5.63 -0.06 -4.12
N SER A 119 4.34 -0.40 -4.24
CA SER A 119 3.84 -1.25 -5.33
C SER A 119 3.02 -0.45 -6.33
N LEU A 120 3.31 -0.60 -7.62
CA LEU A 120 2.55 -0.04 -8.73
C LEU A 120 1.97 -1.17 -9.58
N ASN A 121 0.65 -1.11 -9.83
CA ASN A 121 -0.01 -2.00 -10.78
C ASN A 121 0.02 -1.35 -12.16
N ILE A 122 0.74 -1.97 -13.09
CA ILE A 122 0.97 -1.47 -14.45
C ILE A 122 0.47 -2.52 -15.44
N LYS A 123 -0.68 -2.29 -16.06
CA LYS A 123 -1.35 -3.33 -16.89
C LYS A 123 -1.52 -4.62 -16.05
N ASN A 124 -0.93 -5.74 -16.49
CA ASN A 124 -0.91 -7.04 -15.76
C ASN A 124 0.39 -7.27 -14.97
N TYR A 125 1.14 -6.23 -14.69
CA TYR A 125 2.37 -6.30 -13.92
C TYR A 125 2.22 -5.63 -12.56
N ILE A 126 2.96 -6.14 -11.59
CA ILE A 126 3.14 -5.52 -10.28
C ILE A 126 4.61 -5.15 -10.14
N LEU A 127 4.90 -3.85 -10.14
CA LEU A 127 6.22 -3.31 -9.82
C LEU A 127 6.32 -3.13 -8.31
N ASP A 128 7.22 -3.86 -7.66
CA ASP A 128 7.59 -3.65 -6.26
C ASP A 128 8.90 -2.86 -6.20
N LYS A 129 8.82 -1.61 -5.77
CA LYS A 129 9.97 -0.70 -5.72
C LYS A 129 10.94 -1.03 -4.59
N ASN A 130 10.45 -1.61 -3.48
CA ASN A 130 11.26 -1.98 -2.34
C ASN A 130 12.10 -3.22 -2.63
N GLU A 131 11.44 -4.26 -3.15
CA GLU A 131 12.10 -5.50 -3.54
C GLU A 131 12.86 -5.36 -4.86
N LYS A 132 12.67 -4.23 -5.56
CA LYS A 132 13.27 -3.95 -6.88
C LYS A 132 12.96 -5.04 -7.91
N ILE A 133 11.70 -5.46 -7.96
CA ILE A 133 11.23 -6.50 -8.88
C ILE A 133 9.98 -6.07 -9.63
N ILE A 134 9.78 -6.61 -10.81
CA ILE A 134 8.51 -6.58 -11.51
C ILE A 134 8.02 -8.01 -11.72
N LYS A 135 6.75 -8.24 -11.41
CA LYS A 135 6.08 -9.54 -11.45
C LYS A 135 4.95 -9.55 -12.46
N LYS A 136 4.75 -10.69 -13.09
CA LYS A 136 3.56 -11.02 -13.88
C LYS A 136 3.26 -12.49 -13.65
N ASP A 137 2.08 -12.80 -13.14
CA ASP A 137 1.72 -14.14 -12.69
C ASP A 137 2.78 -14.70 -11.70
N ASP A 138 3.28 -15.90 -11.93
CA ASP A 138 4.34 -16.52 -11.10
C ASP A 138 5.76 -16.14 -11.53
N LEU A 139 5.90 -15.31 -12.55
CA LEU A 139 7.20 -14.89 -13.08
C LEU A 139 7.63 -13.55 -12.47
N LEU A 140 8.93 -13.40 -12.24
CA LEU A 140 9.51 -12.15 -11.76
C LEU A 140 10.89 -11.90 -12.38
N ILE A 141 11.28 -10.63 -12.46
CA ILE A 141 12.64 -10.17 -12.74
C ILE A 141 13.06 -9.09 -11.77
N THR A 142 14.37 -9.02 -11.49
CA THR A 142 14.96 -7.94 -10.72
C THR A 142 15.26 -6.73 -11.59
N LEU A 143 15.07 -5.54 -11.04
CA LEU A 143 15.28 -4.27 -11.69
C LEU A 143 16.36 -3.46 -10.97
N THR A 144 17.07 -2.66 -11.73
CA THR A 144 17.94 -1.62 -11.17
C THR A 144 17.11 -0.41 -10.75
N GLU A 145 17.69 0.45 -9.91
CA GLU A 145 17.05 1.70 -9.47
C GLU A 145 16.63 2.59 -10.66
N LYS A 146 17.49 2.65 -11.70
CA LYS A 146 17.21 3.44 -12.91
C LYS A 146 16.10 2.86 -13.77
N GLU A 147 15.97 1.53 -13.82
CA GLU A 147 14.86 0.85 -14.49
C GLU A 147 13.54 1.10 -13.76
N ILE A 148 13.53 1.08 -12.42
CA ILE A 148 12.37 1.41 -11.61
C ILE A 148 11.94 2.87 -11.84
N GLN A 149 12.87 3.82 -11.74
CA GLN A 149 12.62 5.24 -11.98
C GLN A 149 12.06 5.48 -13.39
N LEU A 150 12.58 4.76 -14.39
CA LEU A 150 12.10 4.85 -15.76
C LEU A 150 10.66 4.35 -15.89
N ILE A 151 10.37 3.17 -15.36
CA ILE A 151 9.00 2.61 -15.41
C ILE A 151 8.03 3.55 -14.66
N GLU A 152 8.39 4.01 -13.48
CA GLU A 152 7.56 4.90 -12.66
C GLU A 152 7.29 6.23 -13.37
N LEU A 153 8.31 6.83 -13.98
CA LEU A 153 8.18 8.06 -14.75
C LEU A 153 7.22 7.89 -15.93
N LEU A 154 7.40 6.83 -16.73
CA LEU A 154 6.53 6.56 -17.88
C LEU A 154 5.10 6.23 -17.47
N PHE A 155 4.92 5.48 -16.39
CA PHE A 155 3.60 5.10 -15.88
C PHE A 155 2.80 6.29 -15.34
N ASN A 156 3.46 7.22 -14.65
CA ASN A 156 2.81 8.40 -14.08
C ASN A 156 2.53 9.51 -15.12
N SER A 157 3.02 9.33 -16.33
CA SER A 157 2.86 10.33 -17.38
C SER A 157 1.65 10.05 -18.26
N VAL A 158 0.80 11.05 -18.44
CA VAL A 158 -0.39 10.95 -19.30
C VAL A 158 0.00 10.93 -20.79
N GLN A 159 1.10 11.60 -21.15
CA GLN A 159 1.60 11.69 -22.53
C GLN A 159 2.96 11.00 -22.65
N PRO A 160 3.32 10.51 -23.85
CA PRO A 160 4.63 9.96 -24.12
C PRO A 160 5.74 10.98 -23.77
N ILE A 161 6.85 10.51 -23.18
CA ILE A 161 7.94 11.36 -22.73
C ILE A 161 9.11 11.29 -23.70
N LYS A 162 9.63 12.43 -24.12
CA LYS A 162 10.79 12.52 -25.00
C LYS A 162 12.07 12.03 -24.31
N LYS A 163 12.98 11.43 -25.06
CA LYS A 163 14.25 10.91 -24.52
C LYS A 163 15.11 11.97 -23.84
N THR A 164 15.09 13.20 -24.29
CA THR A 164 15.80 14.33 -23.67
C THR A 164 15.24 14.65 -22.28
N GLU A 165 13.93 14.57 -22.13
CA GLU A 165 13.25 14.80 -20.86
C GLU A 165 13.50 13.65 -19.88
N ILE A 166 13.43 12.39 -20.35
CA ILE A 166 13.80 11.22 -19.56
C ILE A 166 15.24 11.34 -19.04
N LEU A 167 16.17 11.73 -19.91
CA LEU A 167 17.58 11.92 -19.55
C LEU A 167 17.75 12.94 -18.41
N LYS A 168 17.06 14.08 -18.53
CA LYS A 168 17.08 15.16 -17.52
C LYS A 168 16.48 14.70 -16.19
N LEU A 169 15.31 14.04 -16.21
CA LEU A 169 14.57 13.69 -15.00
C LEU A 169 15.22 12.54 -14.22
N ILE A 170 15.73 11.52 -14.92
CA ILE A 170 16.29 10.31 -14.27
C ILE A 170 17.79 10.41 -14.04
N TRP A 171 18.55 10.90 -15.02
CA TRP A 171 20.03 10.96 -14.93
C TRP A 171 20.55 12.33 -14.50
N LYS A 172 19.69 13.36 -14.46
CA LYS A 172 20.03 14.74 -14.10
C LYS A 172 21.11 15.35 -15.00
N TYR A 173 21.23 14.85 -16.22
CA TYR A 173 22.15 15.39 -17.22
C TYR A 173 21.54 16.65 -17.89
N SER A 174 22.43 17.51 -18.44
CA SER A 174 21.98 18.66 -19.22
C SER A 174 21.24 18.22 -20.49
N ALA A 175 20.43 19.12 -21.05
CA ALA A 175 19.66 18.82 -22.27
C ALA A 175 20.54 18.51 -23.50
N ASP A 176 21.79 18.96 -23.48
CA ASP A 176 22.78 18.73 -24.55
C ASP A 176 23.56 17.43 -24.41
N ALA A 177 23.30 16.64 -23.33
CA ALA A 177 23.97 15.37 -23.14
C ALA A 177 23.44 14.29 -24.10
N ASP A 178 24.31 13.32 -24.41
CA ASP A 178 23.98 12.23 -25.33
C ASP A 178 22.83 11.36 -24.83
N THR A 179 21.76 11.31 -25.62
CA THR A 179 20.55 10.51 -25.31
C THR A 179 20.71 9.01 -25.53
N HIS A 180 21.85 8.52 -26.07
CA HIS A 180 22.13 7.10 -26.19
C HIS A 180 22.08 6.33 -24.88
N THR A 181 22.34 7.01 -23.77
CA THR A 181 22.15 6.44 -22.41
C THR A 181 20.71 5.94 -22.20
N VAL A 182 19.71 6.77 -22.52
CA VAL A 182 18.28 6.41 -22.38
C VAL A 182 17.92 5.24 -23.28
N GLU A 183 18.34 5.30 -24.56
CA GLU A 183 18.07 4.23 -25.54
C GLU A 183 18.66 2.89 -25.09
N THR A 184 19.87 2.90 -24.57
CA THR A 184 20.55 1.70 -24.06
C THR A 184 19.80 1.10 -22.86
N HIS A 185 19.34 1.93 -21.92
CA HIS A 185 18.58 1.46 -20.77
C HIS A 185 17.20 0.91 -21.16
N ILE A 186 16.50 1.58 -22.06
CA ILE A 186 15.21 1.10 -22.58
C ILE A 186 15.39 -0.21 -23.34
N TYR A 187 16.42 -0.33 -24.17
CA TYR A 187 16.73 -1.58 -24.88
C TYR A 187 16.98 -2.75 -23.92
N ARG A 188 17.82 -2.53 -22.89
CA ARG A 188 18.13 -3.55 -21.88
C ARG A 188 16.89 -3.95 -21.09
N LEU A 189 16.06 -2.99 -20.70
CA LEU A 189 14.82 -3.27 -19.97
C LEU A 189 13.82 -4.04 -20.82
N ARG A 190 13.61 -3.65 -22.08
CA ARG A 190 12.77 -4.41 -23.04
C ARG A 190 13.28 -5.83 -23.23
N LYS A 191 14.61 -6.01 -23.37
CA LYS A 191 15.23 -7.33 -23.50
C LYS A 191 14.92 -8.20 -22.28
N LYS A 192 15.08 -7.70 -21.06
CA LYS A 192 14.74 -8.42 -19.81
C LYS A 192 13.26 -8.83 -19.79
N LEU A 193 12.35 -7.90 -20.13
CA LEU A 193 10.90 -8.15 -20.15
C LEU A 193 10.53 -9.19 -21.19
N ASN A 194 11.10 -9.09 -22.38
CA ASN A 194 10.85 -10.06 -23.45
C ASN A 194 11.38 -11.45 -23.11
N GLU A 195 12.59 -11.57 -22.62
CA GLU A 195 13.20 -12.85 -22.25
C GLU A 195 12.42 -13.59 -21.17
N LYS A 196 11.83 -12.87 -20.21
CA LYS A 196 11.13 -13.50 -19.08
C LYS A 196 9.63 -13.64 -19.28
N PHE A 197 8.99 -12.62 -19.85
CA PHE A 197 7.54 -12.53 -19.94
C PHE A 197 7.01 -12.65 -21.38
N ASN A 198 7.91 -12.78 -22.34
CA ASN A 198 7.58 -12.77 -23.78
C ASN A 198 6.78 -11.52 -24.20
N ASP A 199 7.13 -10.35 -23.63
CA ASP A 199 6.43 -9.08 -23.86
C ASP A 199 7.38 -8.03 -24.45
N ASN A 200 7.13 -7.68 -25.70
CA ASN A 200 7.83 -6.63 -26.44
C ASN A 200 7.10 -5.28 -26.40
N SER A 201 5.90 -5.25 -25.83
CA SER A 201 4.96 -4.12 -25.90
C SER A 201 4.85 -3.34 -24.58
N PHE A 202 5.54 -3.78 -23.52
CA PHE A 202 5.47 -3.13 -22.21
C PHE A 202 5.87 -1.65 -22.30
N ILE A 203 6.99 -1.32 -22.93
CA ILE A 203 7.37 0.05 -23.25
C ILE A 203 7.17 0.28 -24.75
N THR A 204 6.33 1.23 -25.10
CA THR A 204 6.09 1.65 -26.49
C THR A 204 6.94 2.85 -26.85
N ASN A 205 7.22 3.04 -28.16
CA ASN A 205 7.92 4.19 -28.70
C ASN A 205 7.10 4.77 -29.85
N THR A 206 6.75 6.02 -29.74
CA THR A 206 6.03 6.79 -30.76
C THR A 206 6.86 7.97 -31.24
N LYS A 207 6.35 8.76 -32.19
CA LYS A 207 7.00 9.99 -32.65
C LYS A 207 7.14 11.01 -31.51
N ASP A 208 6.25 10.95 -30.51
CA ASP A 208 6.17 11.88 -29.40
C ASP A 208 7.02 11.46 -28.19
N GLY A 209 7.49 10.20 -28.18
CA GLY A 209 8.34 9.67 -27.10
C GLY A 209 7.99 8.26 -26.65
N TYR A 210 8.38 7.92 -25.42
CA TYR A 210 8.17 6.63 -24.79
C TYR A 210 7.00 6.66 -23.80
N SER A 211 6.27 5.56 -23.69
CA SER A 211 5.17 5.34 -22.75
C SER A 211 5.08 3.86 -22.33
N VAL A 212 4.38 3.59 -21.23
CA VAL A 212 4.05 2.25 -20.73
C VAL A 212 2.57 2.00 -20.85
#